data_4a21281e5d4ad7457d79ed5d8d43efce
#
_entry.id   4a21281e5d4ad7457d79ed5d8d43efce
#
_cell.length_a   1.000
_cell.length_b   1.000
_cell.length_c   1.000
_cell.angle_alpha   90.00
_cell.angle_beta   90.00
_cell.angle_gamma   90.00
#
_symmetry.space_group_name_H-M   'P 1'
#
loop_
_entity.id
_entity.type
_entity.pdbx_description
1 polymer ?
#
loop_
_entity_poly.entity_id
_entity_poly.type
_entity_poly.pdbx_seq_one_letter_code
_entity_poly.pdbx_strand_id
1 'polypeptide(L)'
;MRILLIEDDPQLGRATQMGLEQAGYAVDWVQSAESAHMAVRLHRYGCLLLDLALPGEDGMQALATLRRGGYDGAILIVTARDQIVDRVTGLDAGADDFIVKPFDLDELAARMRSACRRVAGRTHE
;
A
#
# COMPACT_ATOMS: atom_id res chain seq x y z
N MET A 1 5.51 11.95 -6.64
CA MET A 1 5.08 11.24 -5.41
C MET A 1 5.90 9.98 -5.23
N ARG A 2 6.33 9.73 -4.03
CA ARG A 2 7.10 8.53 -3.69
C ARG A 2 6.17 7.49 -3.09
N ILE A 3 6.28 6.26 -3.59
CA ILE A 3 5.41 5.13 -3.21
C ILE A 3 6.28 4.06 -2.55
N LEU A 4 5.79 3.47 -1.48
CA LEU A 4 6.39 2.27 -0.91
C LEU A 4 5.52 1.08 -1.28
N LEU A 5 6.10 0.13 -2.01
CA LEU A 5 5.46 -1.12 -2.40
C LEU A 5 5.92 -2.21 -1.45
N ILE A 6 4.97 -2.85 -0.77
CA ILE A 6 5.24 -3.91 0.20
C ILE A 6 4.67 -5.20 -0.37
N GLU A 7 5.51 -5.99 -1.03
CA GLU A 7 5.13 -7.17 -1.79
C GLU A 7 6.24 -8.22 -1.72
N ASP A 8 5.92 -9.41 -1.25
CA ASP A 8 6.93 -10.47 -1.10
C ASP A 8 7.18 -11.29 -2.38
N ASP A 9 6.27 -11.27 -3.35
CA ASP A 9 6.45 -11.97 -4.62
C ASP A 9 7.43 -11.19 -5.49
N PRO A 10 8.62 -11.76 -5.82
CA PRO A 10 9.64 -11.01 -6.55
C PRO A 10 9.23 -10.67 -7.98
N GLN A 11 8.45 -11.52 -8.65
CA GLN A 11 8.02 -11.24 -10.02
C GLN A 11 6.99 -10.11 -10.05
N LEU A 12 5.97 -10.21 -9.21
CA LEU A 12 4.92 -9.21 -9.15
C LEU A 12 5.47 -7.87 -8.61
N GLY A 13 6.32 -7.93 -7.60
CA GLY A 13 6.94 -6.72 -7.04
C GLY A 13 7.72 -5.96 -8.08
N ARG A 14 8.56 -6.67 -8.85
CA ARG A 14 9.37 -6.04 -9.91
C ARG A 14 8.48 -5.46 -11.00
N ALA A 15 7.48 -6.21 -11.46
CA ALA A 15 6.59 -5.75 -12.53
C ALA A 15 5.79 -4.52 -12.09
N THR A 16 5.29 -4.52 -10.87
CA THR A 16 4.54 -3.39 -10.32
C THR A 16 5.43 -2.17 -10.17
N GLN A 17 6.64 -2.34 -9.63
CA GLN A 17 7.60 -1.25 -9.49
C GLN A 17 7.92 -0.62 -10.85
N MET A 18 8.27 -1.45 -11.83
CA MET A 18 8.62 -0.96 -13.16
C MET A 18 7.46 -0.21 -13.82
N GLY A 19 6.26 -0.76 -13.72
CA GLY A 19 5.09 -0.14 -14.33
C GLY A 19 4.75 1.22 -13.71
N LEU A 20 4.85 1.32 -12.40
CA LEU A 20 4.59 2.59 -11.71
C LEU A 20 5.70 3.60 -11.99
N GLU A 21 6.95 3.17 -12.08
CA GLU A 21 8.05 4.05 -12.45
C GLU A 21 7.89 4.59 -13.87
N GLN A 22 7.44 3.76 -14.80
CA GLN A 22 7.14 4.20 -16.17
C GLN A 22 6.01 5.23 -16.19
N ALA A 23 5.09 5.16 -15.23
CA ALA A 23 4.01 6.13 -15.10
C ALA A 23 4.44 7.41 -14.39
N GLY A 24 5.71 7.53 -14.00
CA GLY A 24 6.28 8.76 -13.42
C GLY A 24 6.40 8.77 -11.91
N TYR A 25 6.13 7.66 -11.22
CA TYR A 25 6.26 7.60 -9.76
C TYR A 25 7.64 7.14 -9.35
N ALA A 26 8.11 7.61 -8.20
CA ALA A 26 9.29 7.05 -7.54
C ALA A 26 8.82 5.92 -6.62
N VAL A 27 9.38 4.72 -6.77
CA VAL A 27 8.91 3.53 -6.06
C VAL A 27 10.05 2.86 -5.33
N ASP A 28 9.92 2.72 -4.01
CA ASP A 28 10.76 1.83 -3.22
C ASP A 28 9.97 0.53 -3.01
N TRP A 29 10.63 -0.60 -3.18
CA TRP A 29 10.00 -1.91 -3.04
C TRP A 29 10.68 -2.70 -1.92
N VAL A 30 9.88 -3.16 -0.96
CA VAL A 30 10.33 -4.01 0.15
C VAL A 30 9.48 -5.28 0.17
N GLN A 31 10.02 -6.34 0.80
CA GLN A 31 9.40 -7.66 0.74
C GLN A 31 8.85 -8.14 2.09
N SER A 32 8.93 -7.32 3.12
CA SER A 32 8.44 -7.69 4.46
C SER A 32 7.89 -6.49 5.20
N ALA A 33 7.05 -6.77 6.21
CA ALA A 33 6.52 -5.73 7.09
C ALA A 33 7.64 -5.04 7.87
N GLU A 34 8.64 -5.79 8.33
CA GLU A 34 9.78 -5.23 9.05
C GLU A 34 10.51 -4.18 8.22
N SER A 35 10.81 -4.51 6.96
CA SER A 35 11.45 -3.56 6.05
C SER A 35 10.55 -2.35 5.76
N ALA A 36 9.24 -2.55 5.70
CA ALA A 36 8.30 -1.45 5.51
C ALA A 36 8.31 -0.49 6.70
N HIS A 37 8.31 -1.02 7.93
CA HIS A 37 8.36 -0.19 9.13
C HIS A 37 9.64 0.65 9.18
N MET A 38 10.76 0.06 8.78
CA MET A 38 12.03 0.81 8.69
C MET A 38 11.97 1.89 7.62
N ALA A 39 11.42 1.57 6.45
CA ALA A 39 11.35 2.51 5.34
C ALA A 39 10.54 3.77 5.69
N VAL A 40 9.38 3.60 6.34
CA VAL A 40 8.52 4.74 6.68
C VAL A 40 9.13 5.63 7.76
N ARG A 41 10.09 5.12 8.54
CA ARG A 41 10.85 5.93 9.51
C ARG A 41 11.92 6.77 8.83
N LEU A 42 12.46 6.27 7.71
CA LEU A 42 13.60 6.91 7.04
C LEU A 42 13.19 7.85 5.91
N HIS A 43 12.02 7.63 5.31
CA HIS A 43 11.58 8.37 4.15
C HIS A 43 10.11 8.75 4.26
N ARG A 44 9.71 9.78 3.52
CA ARG A 44 8.30 10.17 3.39
C ARG A 44 7.72 9.53 2.16
N TYR A 45 6.56 8.88 2.33
CA TYR A 45 5.81 8.27 1.23
C TYR A 45 4.43 8.90 1.13
N GLY A 46 4.01 9.19 -0.10
CA GLY A 46 2.65 9.67 -0.36
C GLY A 46 1.63 8.55 -0.35
N CYS A 47 2.08 7.31 -0.63
CA CYS A 47 1.20 6.16 -0.70
C CYS A 47 1.96 4.89 -0.34
N LEU A 48 1.31 3.99 0.39
CA LEU A 48 1.78 2.63 0.62
C LEU A 48 0.86 1.66 -0.12
N LEU A 49 1.46 0.69 -0.82
CA LEU A 49 0.74 -0.44 -1.43
C LEU A 49 1.13 -1.66 -0.62
N LEU A 50 0.16 -2.27 0.06
CA LEU A 50 0.42 -3.30 1.08
C LEU A 50 -0.27 -4.59 0.73
N ASP A 51 0.50 -5.67 0.55
CA ASP A 51 -0.06 -7.02 0.47
C ASP A 51 -0.32 -7.54 1.88
N LEU A 52 -1.45 -8.23 2.05
CA LEU A 52 -1.79 -8.84 3.34
C LEU A 52 -1.02 -10.13 3.59
N ALA A 53 -0.59 -10.84 2.54
CA ALA A 53 0.13 -12.11 2.64
C ALA A 53 1.63 -11.86 2.68
N LEU A 54 2.14 -11.44 3.82
CA LEU A 54 3.57 -11.16 4.00
C LEU A 54 4.21 -12.23 4.90
N PRO A 55 5.52 -12.52 4.69
CA PRO A 55 6.21 -13.44 5.59
C PRO A 55 6.37 -12.83 6.99
N GLY A 56 6.17 -13.64 8.01
CA GLY A 56 6.35 -13.25 9.40
C GLY A 56 5.17 -12.53 9.98
N GLU A 57 4.97 -11.27 9.66
CA GLU A 57 3.88 -10.45 10.18
C GLU A 57 2.70 -10.43 9.21
N ASP A 58 1.49 -10.65 9.71
CA ASP A 58 0.27 -10.49 8.90
C ASP A 58 0.14 -9.03 8.43
N GLY A 59 -0.25 -8.84 7.17
CA GLY A 59 -0.43 -7.51 6.60
C GLY A 59 -1.46 -6.66 7.34
N MET A 60 -2.51 -7.26 7.92
CA MET A 60 -3.47 -6.50 8.76
C MET A 60 -2.80 -5.93 10.01
N GLN A 61 -1.91 -6.70 10.63
CA GLN A 61 -1.14 -6.20 11.77
C GLN A 61 -0.17 -5.11 11.35
N ALA A 62 0.46 -5.27 10.19
CA ALA A 62 1.35 -4.26 9.64
C ALA A 62 0.60 -2.94 9.41
N LEU A 63 -0.60 -3.01 8.84
CA LEU A 63 -1.45 -1.85 8.62
C LEU A 63 -1.76 -1.12 9.93
N ALA A 64 -2.21 -1.86 10.95
CA ALA A 64 -2.52 -1.30 12.25
C ALA A 64 -1.29 -0.65 12.89
N THR A 65 -0.13 -1.30 12.79
CA THR A 65 1.12 -0.79 13.35
C THR A 65 1.56 0.50 12.64
N LEU A 66 1.43 0.55 11.31
CA LEU A 66 1.77 1.75 10.55
C LEU A 66 0.90 2.94 10.95
N ARG A 67 -0.41 2.72 11.10
CA ARG A 67 -1.33 3.77 11.51
C ARG A 67 -1.06 4.24 12.94
N ARG A 68 -0.85 3.32 13.88
CA ARG A 68 -0.52 3.67 15.27
C ARG A 68 0.80 4.42 15.37
N GLY A 69 1.73 4.11 14.49
CA GLY A 69 3.03 4.79 14.42
C GLY A 69 2.99 6.19 13.82
N GLY A 70 1.81 6.62 13.35
CA GLY A 70 1.62 7.99 12.87
C GLY A 70 1.65 8.17 11.36
N TYR A 71 1.73 7.07 10.59
CA TYR A 71 1.65 7.22 9.14
C TYR A 71 0.24 7.70 8.74
N ASP A 72 0.15 8.86 8.14
CA ASP A 72 -1.12 9.51 7.82
C ASP A 72 -1.38 9.62 6.30
N GLY A 73 -0.50 9.08 5.48
CA GLY A 73 -0.69 9.05 4.03
C GLY A 73 -1.66 7.97 3.59
N ALA A 74 -1.85 7.83 2.28
CA ALA A 74 -2.73 6.82 1.71
C ALA A 74 -2.15 5.42 1.89
N ILE A 75 -3.00 4.46 2.25
CA ILE A 75 -2.66 3.03 2.26
C ILE A 75 -3.69 2.29 1.43
N LEU A 76 -3.22 1.59 0.38
CA LEU A 76 -4.04 0.70 -0.42
C LEU A 76 -3.61 -0.73 -0.13
N ILE A 77 -4.57 -1.59 0.17
CA ILE A 77 -4.32 -3.02 0.28
C ILE A 77 -4.40 -3.62 -1.12
N VAL A 78 -3.37 -4.39 -1.52
CA VAL A 78 -3.29 -5.04 -2.83
C VAL A 78 -2.98 -6.51 -2.59
N THR A 79 -3.99 -7.37 -2.66
CA THR A 79 -3.85 -8.76 -2.20
C THR A 79 -4.73 -9.72 -2.99
N ALA A 80 -4.37 -11.02 -2.94
CA ALA A 80 -5.21 -12.08 -3.51
C ALA A 80 -6.41 -12.43 -2.60
N ARG A 81 -6.44 -11.97 -1.35
CA ARG A 81 -7.56 -12.18 -0.44
C ARG A 81 -8.74 -11.33 -0.91
N ASP A 82 -9.85 -11.97 -1.27
CA ASP A 82 -11.00 -11.27 -1.87
C ASP A 82 -12.30 -11.40 -1.08
N GLN A 83 -12.25 -11.99 0.11
CA GLN A 83 -13.45 -12.13 0.94
C GLN A 83 -13.95 -10.76 1.40
N ILE A 84 -15.26 -10.61 1.48
CA ILE A 84 -15.87 -9.36 1.95
C ILE A 84 -15.38 -9.02 3.36
N VAL A 85 -15.20 -10.03 4.22
CA VAL A 85 -14.70 -9.83 5.58
C VAL A 85 -13.30 -9.24 5.58
N ASP A 86 -12.44 -9.64 4.64
CA ASP A 86 -11.08 -9.07 4.53
C ASP A 86 -11.13 -7.60 4.13
N ARG A 87 -12.02 -7.26 3.19
CA ARG A 87 -12.18 -5.87 2.75
C ARG A 87 -12.69 -4.97 3.85
N VAL A 88 -13.71 -5.42 4.57
CA VAL A 88 -14.28 -4.66 5.70
C VAL A 88 -13.23 -4.47 6.78
N THR A 89 -12.55 -5.54 7.16
CA THR A 89 -11.50 -5.49 8.19
C THR A 89 -10.38 -4.53 7.80
N GLY A 90 -9.93 -4.58 6.54
CA GLY A 90 -8.87 -3.69 6.06
C GLY A 90 -9.27 -2.22 6.06
N LEU A 91 -10.45 -1.92 5.58
CA LEU A 91 -10.94 -0.54 5.55
C LEU A 91 -11.17 -0.02 6.96
N ASP A 92 -11.73 -0.84 7.85
CA ASP A 92 -11.93 -0.46 9.26
C ASP A 92 -10.60 -0.26 9.99
N ALA A 93 -9.56 -1.00 9.60
CA ALA A 93 -8.23 -0.87 10.18
C ALA A 93 -7.46 0.37 9.68
N GLY A 94 -8.00 1.09 8.70
CA GLY A 94 -7.42 2.35 8.25
C GLY A 94 -6.89 2.35 6.83
N ALA A 95 -7.18 1.32 6.01
CA ALA A 95 -6.87 1.33 4.58
C ALA A 95 -7.80 2.30 3.84
N ASP A 96 -7.27 2.95 2.82
CA ASP A 96 -8.06 3.90 2.01
C ASP A 96 -8.72 3.21 0.81
N ASP A 97 -8.20 2.07 0.37
CA ASP A 97 -8.80 1.28 -0.70
C ASP A 97 -8.32 -0.16 -0.59
N PHE A 98 -8.98 -1.05 -1.33
CA PHE A 98 -8.69 -2.48 -1.33
C PHE A 98 -8.79 -2.98 -2.78
N ILE A 99 -7.69 -3.55 -3.29
CA ILE A 99 -7.58 -4.02 -4.66
C ILE A 99 -7.22 -5.50 -4.64
N VAL A 100 -7.98 -6.31 -5.39
CA VAL A 100 -7.78 -7.77 -5.45
C VAL A 100 -6.90 -8.14 -6.63
N LYS A 101 -5.93 -9.03 -6.39
CA LYS A 101 -5.08 -9.59 -7.45
C LYS A 101 -5.86 -10.69 -8.22
N PRO A 102 -5.64 -10.83 -9.53
CA PRO A 102 -4.80 -9.99 -10.38
C PRO A 102 -5.46 -8.66 -10.67
N PHE A 103 -4.66 -7.60 -10.78
CA PHE A 103 -5.16 -6.26 -11.03
C PHE A 103 -4.56 -5.70 -12.32
N ASP A 104 -5.25 -4.72 -12.89
CA ASP A 104 -4.74 -3.92 -14.00
C ASP A 104 -3.91 -2.76 -13.42
N LEU A 105 -2.72 -2.52 -13.99
CA LEU A 105 -1.84 -1.48 -13.48
C LEU A 105 -2.47 -0.09 -13.60
N ASP A 106 -3.22 0.17 -14.68
CA ASP A 106 -3.91 1.45 -14.84
C ASP A 106 -5.00 1.64 -13.79
N GLU A 107 -5.69 0.57 -13.41
CA GLU A 107 -6.67 0.60 -12.32
C GLU A 107 -5.97 0.91 -10.99
N LEU A 108 -4.86 0.23 -10.71
CA LEU A 108 -4.09 0.49 -9.49
C LEU A 108 -3.68 1.96 -9.40
N ALA A 109 -3.11 2.50 -10.47
CA ALA A 109 -2.66 3.88 -10.51
C ALA A 109 -3.83 4.86 -10.32
N ALA A 110 -4.98 4.60 -10.93
CA ALA A 110 -6.16 5.44 -10.78
C ALA A 110 -6.68 5.43 -9.34
N ARG A 111 -6.71 4.26 -8.69
CA ARG A 111 -7.13 4.15 -7.29
C ARG A 111 -6.15 4.84 -6.35
N MET A 112 -4.85 4.75 -6.64
CA MET A 112 -3.83 5.50 -5.88
C MET A 112 -4.09 7.00 -5.95
N ARG A 113 -4.28 7.53 -7.15
CA ARG A 113 -4.55 8.96 -7.32
C ARG A 113 -5.80 9.40 -6.57
N SER A 114 -6.87 8.60 -6.65
CA SER A 114 -8.11 8.86 -5.95
C SER A 114 -7.91 8.88 -4.43
N ALA A 115 -7.22 7.87 -3.90
CA ALA A 115 -6.95 7.77 -2.46
C ALA A 115 -6.10 8.94 -1.97
N CYS A 116 -5.07 9.31 -2.73
CA CYS A 116 -4.19 10.41 -2.37
C CYS A 116 -4.93 11.75 -2.36
N ARG A 117 -5.87 11.97 -3.29
CA ARG A 117 -6.69 13.18 -3.28
C ARG A 117 -7.58 13.24 -2.02
N ARG A 118 -8.18 12.10 -1.62
CA ARG A 118 -9.01 12.06 -0.42
C ARG A 118 -8.20 12.35 0.84
N VAL A 119 -6.99 11.77 0.93
CA VAL A 119 -6.09 11.99 2.06
C VAL A 119 -5.66 13.46 2.12
N ALA A 120 -5.31 14.07 0.99
CA ALA A 120 -4.93 15.47 0.93
C ALA A 120 -6.08 16.38 1.40
N GLY A 121 -7.32 16.06 1.02
CA GLY A 121 -8.50 16.80 1.49
C GLY A 121 -8.67 16.71 3.00
N ARG A 122 -8.42 15.55 3.60
CA ARG A 122 -8.52 15.37 5.05
C ARG A 122 -7.47 16.18 5.81
N THR A 123 -6.28 16.34 5.24
CA THR A 123 -5.19 17.06 5.91
C THR A 123 -5.38 18.57 5.90
N HIS A 124 -6.32 19.07 5.13
CA HIS A 124 -6.62 20.51 5.06
C HIS A 124 -7.74 20.95 6.01
N GLU A 125 -8.30 20.03 6.75
CA GLU A 125 -9.35 20.35 7.75
C GLU A 125 -8.73 20.76 9.13
#